data_00a1d7d355bab000719f8032d61f4bb6
#
_entry.id   00a1d7d355bab000719f8032d61f4bb6
#
_cell.length_a   1.000
_cell.length_b   1.000
_cell.length_c   1.000
_cell.angle_alpha   90.00
_cell.angle_beta   90.00
_cell.angle_gamma   90.00
#
_symmetry.space_group_name_H-M   'P 1'
#
loop_
_entity.id
_entity.type
_entity.pdbx_description
1 polymer ?
#
loop_
_entity_poly.entity_id
_entity_poly.type
_entity_poly.pdbx_seq_one_letter_code
_entity_poly.pdbx_strand_id
1 'polypeptide(L)'
;MEKRIINPWAWQNDRNYAQAVEVKNVQSTLYVSGQTAIDDNGITSDTDMRTQISKTFENLEKVILQADFELKNIVRLNVYTTDHPAFFENFDIWQSWITKHSIQQASNVIEVKTLFETLKVEMEATVVK
;
A
#
# COMPACT_ATOMS: atom_id res chain seq x y z
N MET A 1 4.42 20.68 -5.89
CA MET A 1 3.37 19.67 -6.16
C MET A 1 2.18 19.95 -5.25
N GLU A 2 0.99 19.86 -5.79
CA GLU A 2 -0.26 20.10 -5.07
C GLU A 2 -1.12 18.86 -5.08
N LYS A 3 -1.68 18.48 -3.91
CA LYS A 3 -2.65 17.38 -3.79
C LYS A 3 -4.01 17.92 -3.39
N ARG A 4 -5.05 17.41 -4.03
CA ARG A 4 -6.44 17.66 -3.63
C ARG A 4 -7.13 16.33 -3.39
N ILE A 5 -7.66 16.18 -2.17
CA ILE A 5 -8.38 14.97 -1.75
C ILE A 5 -9.87 15.17 -2.03
N ILE A 6 -10.51 14.19 -2.66
CA ILE A 6 -11.91 14.26 -3.03
C ILE A 6 -12.67 13.13 -2.34
N ASN A 7 -13.57 13.49 -1.45
CA ASN A 7 -14.43 12.57 -0.69
C ASN A 7 -15.86 13.09 -0.70
N PRO A 8 -16.71 12.69 -1.68
CA PRO A 8 -18.11 13.14 -1.73
C PRO A 8 -18.96 12.66 -0.56
N TRP A 9 -18.51 11.60 0.12
CA TRP A 9 -19.22 10.98 1.23
C TRP A 9 -18.35 10.96 2.50
N ALA A 10 -18.98 10.77 3.66
CA ALA A 10 -18.28 10.68 4.93
C ALA A 10 -18.03 9.23 5.38
N TRP A 11 -18.69 8.23 4.78
CA TRP A 11 -18.61 6.85 5.23
C TRP A 11 -17.22 6.21 5.07
N GLN A 12 -16.37 6.73 4.17
CA GLN A 12 -15.02 6.21 4.01
C GLN A 12 -14.01 6.79 5.01
N ASN A 13 -14.39 7.81 5.82
CA ASN A 13 -13.46 8.51 6.71
C ASN A 13 -12.72 7.58 7.68
N ASP A 14 -13.37 6.53 8.15
CA ASP A 14 -12.80 5.59 9.11
C ASP A 14 -12.06 4.42 8.43
N ARG A 15 -11.91 4.45 7.11
CA ARG A 15 -11.33 3.35 6.32
C ARG A 15 -9.94 3.64 5.78
N ASN A 16 -9.39 4.82 6.08
CA ASN A 16 -8.02 5.22 5.76
C ASN A 16 -7.70 5.19 4.26
N TYR A 17 -8.59 5.73 3.43
CA TYR A 17 -8.35 5.98 2.02
C TYR A 17 -9.16 7.18 1.54
N ALA A 18 -8.77 7.75 0.38
CA ALA A 18 -9.53 8.78 -0.30
C ALA A 18 -10.28 8.18 -1.49
N GLN A 19 -11.44 8.74 -1.82
CA GLN A 19 -12.19 8.34 -3.01
C GLN A 19 -11.43 8.70 -4.29
N ALA A 20 -10.78 9.87 -4.30
CA ALA A 20 -9.90 10.27 -5.39
C ALA A 20 -8.81 11.21 -4.86
N VAL A 21 -7.68 11.21 -5.54
CA VAL A 21 -6.58 12.13 -5.28
C VAL A 21 -6.19 12.79 -6.59
N GLU A 22 -6.33 14.11 -6.66
CA GLU A 22 -5.82 14.88 -7.78
C GLU A 22 -4.44 15.43 -7.43
N VAL A 23 -3.49 15.32 -8.33
CA VAL A 23 -2.16 15.90 -8.18
C VAL A 23 -1.85 16.83 -9.34
N LYS A 24 -1.25 17.99 -9.04
CA LYS A 24 -0.84 18.99 -10.01
C LYS A 24 0.62 19.36 -9.82
N ASN A 25 1.26 19.84 -10.89
CA ASN A 25 2.65 20.31 -10.87
C ASN A 25 3.61 19.24 -10.33
N VAL A 26 3.42 18.00 -10.78
CA VAL A 26 4.27 16.86 -10.43
C VAL A 26 5.56 16.94 -11.24
N GLN A 27 6.70 16.92 -10.56
CA GLN A 27 8.03 16.89 -11.19
C GLN A 27 8.45 15.47 -11.54
N SER A 28 8.12 14.51 -10.67
CA SER A 28 8.51 13.11 -10.86
C SER A 28 7.42 12.18 -10.35
N THR A 29 7.26 11.05 -11.04
CA THR A 29 6.34 9.98 -10.64
C THR A 29 7.11 8.68 -10.53
N LEU A 30 6.97 7.99 -9.42
CA LEU A 30 7.54 6.68 -9.16
C LEU A 30 6.43 5.63 -9.21
N TYR A 31 6.59 4.65 -10.08
CA TYR A 31 5.72 3.48 -10.15
C TYR A 31 6.42 2.33 -9.45
N VAL A 32 5.85 1.87 -8.35
CA VAL A 32 6.43 0.78 -7.56
C VAL A 32 5.73 -0.52 -7.92
N SER A 33 6.51 -1.50 -8.36
CA SER A 33 6.01 -2.86 -8.63
C SER A 33 5.43 -3.49 -7.37
N GLY A 34 4.63 -4.53 -7.54
CA GLY A 34 4.07 -5.28 -6.43
C GLY A 34 5.14 -5.72 -5.43
N GLN A 35 5.06 -5.21 -4.21
CA GLN A 35 5.92 -5.61 -3.10
C GLN A 35 5.21 -6.67 -2.27
N THR A 36 5.96 -7.61 -1.74
CA THR A 36 5.45 -8.77 -1.03
C THR A 36 6.38 -9.11 0.14
N ALA A 37 6.03 -10.15 0.88
CA ALA A 37 6.85 -10.65 2.00
C ALA A 37 8.00 -11.54 1.49
N ILE A 38 8.92 -10.93 0.75
CA ILE A 38 10.13 -11.57 0.24
C ILE A 38 11.34 -10.98 0.98
N ASP A 39 12.28 -11.81 1.39
CA ASP A 39 13.49 -11.34 2.08
C ASP A 39 14.56 -10.82 1.11
N ASP A 40 15.68 -10.34 1.65
CA ASP A 40 16.76 -9.76 0.86
C ASP A 40 17.44 -10.77 -0.08
N ASN A 41 17.24 -12.06 0.13
CA ASN A 41 17.75 -13.14 -0.72
C ASN A 41 16.74 -13.63 -1.74
N GLY A 42 15.56 -12.99 -1.81
CA GLY A 42 14.51 -13.39 -2.73
C GLY A 42 13.69 -14.59 -2.27
N ILE A 43 13.73 -14.93 -0.98
CA ILE A 43 12.98 -16.06 -0.42
C ILE A 43 11.63 -15.58 0.08
N THR A 44 10.56 -16.24 -0.39
CA THR A 44 9.18 -15.94 0.01
C THR A 44 8.90 -16.40 1.43
N SER A 45 8.13 -15.60 2.17
CA SER A 45 7.64 -15.96 3.50
C SER A 45 6.49 -16.95 3.41
N ASP A 46 6.44 -17.90 4.32
CA ASP A 46 5.30 -18.80 4.53
C ASP A 46 4.55 -18.51 5.84
N THR A 47 4.79 -17.34 6.42
CA THR A 47 4.18 -16.90 7.68
C THR A 47 2.71 -16.51 7.51
N ASP A 48 2.09 -16.10 8.62
CA ASP A 48 0.70 -15.67 8.64
C ASP A 48 0.49 -14.32 7.92
N MET A 49 -0.75 -13.96 7.70
CA MET A 49 -1.14 -12.74 7.01
C MET A 49 -0.53 -11.50 7.67
N ARG A 50 -0.63 -11.38 9.00
CA ARG A 50 -0.14 -10.22 9.74
C ARG A 50 1.36 -9.99 9.54
N THR A 51 2.13 -11.06 9.66
CA THR A 51 3.59 -11.01 9.45
C THR A 51 3.93 -10.64 8.02
N GLN A 52 3.20 -11.19 7.04
CA GLN A 52 3.41 -10.85 5.64
C GLN A 52 3.04 -9.40 5.32
N ILE A 53 1.96 -8.87 5.89
CA ILE A 53 1.60 -7.45 5.71
C ILE A 53 2.74 -6.55 6.21
N SER A 54 3.26 -6.83 7.42
CA SER A 54 4.35 -6.04 8.01
C SER A 54 5.62 -6.08 7.14
N LYS A 55 5.98 -7.24 6.63
CA LYS A 55 7.15 -7.39 5.77
C LYS A 55 6.96 -6.69 4.41
N THR A 56 5.75 -6.75 3.88
CA THR A 56 5.39 -6.05 2.64
C THR A 56 5.56 -4.53 2.81
N PHE A 57 5.12 -3.96 3.93
CA PHE A 57 5.34 -2.55 4.24
C PHE A 57 6.83 -2.21 4.33
N GLU A 58 7.64 -3.03 5.00
CA GLU A 58 9.08 -2.81 5.07
C GLU A 58 9.72 -2.74 3.69
N ASN A 59 9.35 -3.65 2.80
CA ASN A 59 9.88 -3.69 1.44
C ASN A 59 9.42 -2.49 0.62
N LEU A 60 8.15 -2.10 0.75
CA LEU A 60 7.60 -0.93 0.08
C LEU A 60 8.33 0.35 0.52
N GLU A 61 8.56 0.51 1.83
CA GLU A 61 9.33 1.62 2.37
C GLU A 61 10.74 1.68 1.80
N LYS A 62 11.45 0.54 1.75
CA LYS A 62 12.81 0.47 1.21
C LYS A 62 12.88 0.96 -0.22
N VAL A 63 11.97 0.51 -1.07
CA VAL A 63 11.94 0.90 -2.49
C VAL A 63 11.69 2.39 -2.63
N ILE A 64 10.70 2.92 -1.93
CA ILE A 64 10.29 4.33 -2.04
C ILE A 64 11.39 5.25 -1.52
N LEU A 65 11.97 4.93 -0.36
CA LEU A 65 13.02 5.76 0.24
C LEU A 65 14.32 5.69 -0.55
N GLN A 66 14.68 4.55 -1.10
CA GLN A 66 15.85 4.43 -1.96
C GLN A 66 15.74 5.26 -3.24
N ALA A 67 14.54 5.51 -3.71
CA ALA A 67 14.28 6.36 -4.86
C ALA A 67 14.21 7.86 -4.51
N ASP A 68 14.48 8.23 -3.27
CA ASP A 68 14.39 9.61 -2.75
C ASP A 68 12.98 10.20 -2.82
N PHE A 69 11.96 9.35 -2.62
CA PHE A 69 10.57 9.76 -2.46
C PHE A 69 10.14 9.61 -1.01
N GLU A 70 9.04 10.29 -0.64
CA GLU A 70 8.49 10.24 0.70
C GLU A 70 7.20 9.43 0.74
N LEU A 71 7.00 8.64 1.79
CA LEU A 71 5.81 7.79 1.95
C LEU A 71 4.51 8.59 1.97
N LYS A 72 4.52 9.79 2.56
CA LYS A 72 3.34 10.67 2.57
C LYS A 72 2.86 11.07 1.18
N ASN A 73 3.70 10.88 0.17
CA ASN A 73 3.39 11.21 -1.22
C ASN A 73 2.93 10.02 -2.06
N ILE A 74 2.61 8.91 -1.40
CA ILE A 74 1.88 7.81 -2.04
C ILE A 74 0.48 8.33 -2.36
N VAL A 75 0.10 8.27 -3.64
CA VAL A 75 -1.21 8.74 -4.12
C VAL A 75 -2.11 7.59 -4.58
N ARG A 76 -1.53 6.43 -4.88
CA ARG A 76 -2.23 5.19 -5.18
C ARG A 76 -1.54 4.05 -4.45
N LEU A 77 -2.33 3.22 -3.78
CA LEU A 77 -1.84 2.03 -3.09
C LEU A 77 -2.89 0.93 -3.26
N ASN A 78 -2.59 -0.07 -4.08
CA ASN A 78 -3.48 -1.19 -4.31
C ASN A 78 -2.98 -2.42 -3.57
N VAL A 79 -3.91 -3.17 -2.98
CA VAL A 79 -3.66 -4.41 -2.26
C VAL A 79 -4.30 -5.56 -3.02
N TYR A 80 -3.53 -6.61 -3.22
CA TYR A 80 -3.97 -7.90 -3.74
C TYR A 80 -3.75 -8.95 -2.66
N THR A 81 -4.73 -9.77 -2.39
CA THR A 81 -4.64 -10.79 -1.36
C THR A 81 -5.31 -12.09 -1.82
N THR A 82 -4.81 -13.22 -1.36
CA THR A 82 -5.43 -14.52 -1.61
C THR A 82 -6.49 -14.87 -0.56
N ASP A 83 -6.63 -14.04 0.49
CA ASP A 83 -7.56 -14.28 1.59
C ASP A 83 -8.08 -12.93 2.12
N HIS A 84 -9.13 -12.44 1.52
CA HIS A 84 -9.75 -11.16 1.84
C HIS A 84 -10.21 -11.08 3.32
N PRO A 85 -10.88 -12.10 3.87
CA PRO A 85 -11.23 -12.07 5.30
C PRO A 85 -10.01 -11.96 6.23
N ALA A 86 -8.94 -12.71 5.96
CA ALA A 86 -7.72 -12.66 6.77
C ALA A 86 -7.04 -11.30 6.69
N PHE A 87 -7.05 -10.66 5.52
CA PHE A 87 -6.53 -9.30 5.39
C PHE A 87 -7.30 -8.33 6.29
N PHE A 88 -8.63 -8.37 6.27
CA PHE A 88 -9.46 -7.47 7.08
C PHE A 88 -9.46 -7.79 8.57
N GLU A 89 -9.18 -9.02 8.98
CA GLU A 89 -8.91 -9.35 10.40
C GLU A 89 -7.67 -8.64 10.92
N ASN A 90 -6.75 -8.26 10.04
CA ASN A 90 -5.51 -7.56 10.35
C ASN A 90 -5.49 -6.12 9.82
N PHE A 91 -6.65 -5.55 9.57
CA PHE A 91 -6.77 -4.21 8.98
C PHE A 91 -6.20 -3.11 9.87
N ASP A 92 -6.11 -3.35 11.17
CA ASP A 92 -5.53 -2.42 12.14
C ASP A 92 -4.08 -2.04 11.80
N ILE A 93 -3.26 -2.98 11.31
CA ILE A 93 -1.88 -2.65 10.94
C ILE A 93 -1.80 -1.85 9.64
N TRP A 94 -2.72 -2.07 8.70
CA TRP A 94 -2.89 -1.21 7.52
C TRP A 94 -3.24 0.21 7.95
N GLN A 95 -4.27 0.38 8.77
CA GLN A 95 -4.73 1.69 9.24
C GLN A 95 -3.63 2.43 9.99
N SER A 96 -2.90 1.72 10.87
CA SER A 96 -1.80 2.30 11.63
C SER A 96 -0.67 2.78 10.73
N TRP A 97 -0.31 2.01 9.72
CA TRP A 97 0.77 2.38 8.79
C TRP A 97 0.38 3.59 7.95
N ILE A 98 -0.84 3.62 7.41
CA ILE A 98 -1.37 4.76 6.64
C ILE A 98 -1.36 6.04 7.50
N THR A 99 -1.84 5.94 8.72
CA THR A 99 -1.90 7.08 9.65
C THR A 99 -0.51 7.56 10.07
N LYS A 100 0.36 6.63 10.43
CA LYS A 100 1.74 6.94 10.85
C LYS A 100 2.51 7.74 9.81
N HIS A 101 2.32 7.42 8.55
CA HIS A 101 3.03 8.07 7.45
C HIS A 101 2.25 9.20 6.78
N SER A 102 1.10 9.58 7.32
CA SER A 102 0.25 10.65 6.79
C SER A 102 -0.10 10.45 5.32
N ILE A 103 -0.39 9.21 4.94
CA ILE A 103 -0.71 8.84 3.56
C ILE A 103 -2.18 9.16 3.29
N GLN A 104 -2.44 9.79 2.15
CA GLN A 104 -3.79 10.09 1.65
C GLN A 104 -3.86 9.60 0.20
N GLN A 105 -4.31 8.36 0.04
CA GLN A 105 -4.22 7.65 -1.22
C GLN A 105 -5.57 7.15 -1.71
N ALA A 106 -5.70 7.00 -3.02
CA ALA A 106 -6.73 6.18 -3.62
C ALA A 106 -6.29 4.71 -3.55
N SER A 107 -7.19 3.80 -3.18
CA SER A 107 -6.86 2.40 -2.94
C SER A 107 -7.94 1.46 -3.42
N ASN A 108 -7.53 0.25 -3.76
CA ASN A 108 -8.39 -0.92 -3.89
C ASN A 108 -7.80 -2.07 -3.09
N VAL A 109 -8.66 -2.91 -2.52
CA VAL A 109 -8.29 -4.20 -1.92
C VAL A 109 -9.03 -5.28 -2.69
N ILE A 110 -8.28 -6.11 -3.40
CA ILE A 110 -8.82 -7.07 -4.37
C ILE A 110 -8.36 -8.47 -4.02
N GLU A 111 -9.30 -9.41 -3.91
CA GLU A 111 -8.96 -10.81 -3.77
C GLU A 111 -8.60 -11.40 -5.13
N VAL A 112 -7.46 -12.09 -5.17
CA VAL A 112 -6.97 -12.80 -6.35
C VAL A 112 -6.87 -14.29 -6.05
N LYS A 113 -6.90 -15.12 -7.08
CA LYS A 113 -6.86 -16.57 -6.93
C LYS A 113 -5.53 -17.02 -6.32
N THR A 114 -4.42 -16.49 -6.82
CA THR A 114 -3.07 -16.88 -6.38
C THR A 114 -2.13 -15.67 -6.42
N LEU A 115 -1.13 -15.73 -5.57
CA LEU A 115 0.08 -14.91 -5.64
C LEU A 115 1.28 -15.86 -5.79
N PHE A 116 2.48 -15.31 -5.88
CA PHE A 116 3.67 -16.13 -6.06
C PHE A 116 3.91 -17.01 -4.82
N GLU A 117 4.12 -18.31 -5.04
CA GLU A 117 4.43 -19.31 -4.00
C GLU A 117 3.48 -19.22 -2.79
N THR A 118 4.02 -18.93 -1.60
CA THR A 118 3.31 -18.92 -0.32
C THR A 118 2.77 -17.53 0.07
N LEU A 119 2.89 -16.55 -0.81
CA LEU A 119 2.51 -15.18 -0.53
C LEU A 119 1.00 -15.01 -0.42
N LYS A 120 0.56 -14.23 0.55
CA LYS A 120 -0.86 -13.97 0.87
C LYS A 120 -1.29 -12.55 0.56
N VAL A 121 -0.33 -11.63 0.39
CA VAL A 121 -0.60 -10.21 0.17
C VAL A 121 0.48 -9.60 -0.71
N GLU A 122 0.07 -8.66 -1.55
CA GLU A 122 0.94 -7.89 -2.44
C GLU A 122 0.42 -6.46 -2.51
N MET A 123 1.32 -5.49 -2.54
CA MET A 123 0.95 -4.08 -2.62
C MET A 123 1.78 -3.37 -3.68
N GLU A 124 1.10 -2.59 -4.53
CA GLU A 124 1.75 -1.72 -5.50
C GLU A 124 1.39 -0.27 -5.22
N ALA A 125 2.27 0.65 -5.56
CA ALA A 125 2.09 2.06 -5.25
C ALA A 125 2.50 2.96 -6.41
N THR A 126 1.86 4.14 -6.46
CA THR A 126 2.32 5.29 -7.25
C THR A 126 2.64 6.41 -6.28
N VAL A 127 3.84 6.98 -6.39
CA VAL A 127 4.35 8.03 -5.51
C VAL A 127 4.79 9.21 -6.35
N VAL A 128 4.56 10.42 -5.87
CA VAL A 128 4.85 11.65 -6.62
C VAL A 128 5.72 12.62 -5.82
N LYS A 129 6.39 13.53 -6.54
CA LYS A 129 7.06 14.68 -5.95
C LYS A 129 7.20 15.82 -6.97
#